data_3eb1334df7fa420c66b327d5f259276d
#
_entry.id   3eb1334df7fa420c66b327d5f259276d
#
_cell.length_a   1.000
_cell.length_b   1.000
_cell.length_c   1.000
_cell.angle_alpha   90.00
_cell.angle_beta   90.00
_cell.angle_gamma   90.00
#
_symmetry.space_group_name_H-M   'P 1'
#
loop_
_entity.id
_entity.type
_entity.pdbx_description
1 polymer ?
#
loop_
_entity_poly.entity_id
_entity_poly.type
_entity_poly.pdbx_seq_one_letter_code
_entity_poly.pdbx_strand_id
1 'polypeptide(L)'
;QKEKYVIMADTNIAANFDFNALIAQHVKTDADITFAYTKEELPQELTGAKDASKGLYYTLKLDGDKVEDIYINKQEQGVQNFSMNIYIANREWLIDTINAAFMRGAISLERDILIPHLDTYKVMAYEHKGYVARITGLKSYFDENMKLLDDKNLEELFTGNPIYTKIRDDNPT
;
A
#
# COMPACT_ATOMS: atom_id res chain seq x y z
N GLN A 1 -6.19 18.59 18.57
CA GLN A 1 -5.02 18.69 17.69
C GLN A 1 -5.50 18.44 16.27
N LYS A 2 -5.19 19.35 15.34
CA LYS A 2 -5.61 19.21 13.94
C LYS A 2 -4.38 18.95 13.10
N GLU A 3 -3.99 17.69 13.02
CA GLU A 3 -2.92 17.27 12.11
C GLU A 3 -3.34 17.55 10.66
N LYS A 4 -2.39 18.01 9.83
CA LYS A 4 -2.66 18.38 8.43
C LYS A 4 -2.85 17.16 7.53
N TYR A 5 -2.17 16.07 7.83
CA TYR A 5 -2.13 14.86 7.03
C TYR A 5 -2.61 13.65 7.81
N VAL A 6 -3.14 12.66 7.11
CA VAL A 6 -3.55 11.37 7.65
C VAL A 6 -2.84 10.28 6.86
N ILE A 7 -2.23 9.34 7.57
CA ILE A 7 -1.71 8.10 6.97
C ILE A 7 -2.68 6.98 7.27
N MET A 8 -3.02 6.23 6.24
CA MET A 8 -3.83 5.03 6.31
C MET A 8 -2.98 3.87 5.83
N ALA A 9 -3.01 2.74 6.51
CA ALA A 9 -2.24 1.56 6.14
C ALA A 9 -2.99 0.29 6.49
N ASP A 10 -2.92 -0.69 5.60
CA ASP A 10 -3.35 -2.05 5.89
C ASP A 10 -2.37 -2.75 6.84
N THR A 11 -2.85 -3.80 7.49
CA THR A 11 -2.07 -4.58 8.48
C THR A 11 -1.49 -5.88 7.92
N ASN A 12 -1.69 -6.16 6.64
CA ASN A 12 -1.28 -7.40 5.97
C ASN A 12 0.06 -7.30 5.25
N ILE A 13 0.81 -6.23 5.49
CA ILE A 13 2.13 -5.99 4.91
C ILE A 13 3.15 -5.80 6.05
N ALA A 14 4.30 -6.47 5.92
CA ALA A 14 5.49 -6.19 6.71
C ALA A 14 6.58 -5.61 5.81
N ALA A 15 7.02 -4.42 6.11
CA ALA A 15 8.06 -3.71 5.38
C ALA A 15 8.77 -2.71 6.31
N ASN A 16 10.05 -2.47 6.09
CA ASN A 16 10.76 -1.37 6.73
C ASN A 16 10.50 -0.09 5.93
N PHE A 17 9.40 0.59 6.26
CA PHE A 17 8.86 1.67 5.45
C PHE A 17 9.23 3.05 6.01
N ASP A 18 9.81 3.90 5.15
CA ASP A 18 10.12 5.29 5.51
C ASP A 18 8.91 6.21 5.29
N PHE A 19 8.12 6.40 6.35
CA PHE A 19 6.99 7.31 6.35
C PHE A 19 7.40 8.78 6.16
N ASN A 20 8.60 9.18 6.59
CA ASN A 20 9.07 10.55 6.42
C ASN A 20 9.33 10.87 4.95
N ALA A 21 9.90 9.93 4.20
CA ALA A 21 10.09 10.07 2.75
C ALA A 21 8.75 10.16 2.00
N LEU A 22 7.77 9.33 2.37
CA LEU A 22 6.40 9.41 1.82
C LEU A 22 5.77 10.78 2.09
N ILE A 23 5.84 11.28 3.34
CA ILE A 23 5.31 12.59 3.73
C ILE A 23 6.02 13.70 2.94
N ALA A 24 7.34 13.64 2.83
CA ALA A 24 8.12 14.65 2.11
C ALA A 24 7.74 14.73 0.63
N GLN A 25 7.53 13.58 -0.04
CA GLN A 25 7.07 13.56 -1.42
C GLN A 25 5.64 14.09 -1.56
N HIS A 26 4.73 13.68 -0.67
CA HIS A 26 3.35 14.17 -0.66
C HIS A 26 3.29 15.70 -0.54
N VAL A 27 4.04 16.26 0.41
CA VAL A 27 4.13 17.71 0.60
C VAL A 27 4.75 18.41 -0.61
N LYS A 28 5.84 17.85 -1.16
CA LYS A 28 6.53 18.40 -2.33
C LYS A 28 5.64 18.45 -3.57
N THR A 29 4.83 17.44 -3.75
CA THR A 29 3.93 17.35 -4.91
C THR A 29 2.63 18.11 -4.71
N ASP A 30 2.34 18.58 -3.49
CA ASP A 30 1.04 19.20 -3.14
C ASP A 30 -0.15 18.33 -3.62
N ALA A 31 -0.08 17.04 -3.30
CA ALA A 31 -1.06 16.06 -3.70
C ALA A 31 -2.28 16.06 -2.76
N ASP A 32 -3.43 15.63 -3.25
CA ASP A 32 -4.60 15.34 -2.40
C ASP A 32 -4.40 14.02 -1.65
N ILE A 33 -3.88 13.01 -2.38
CA ILE A 33 -3.55 11.71 -1.84
C ILE A 33 -2.32 11.13 -2.57
N THR A 34 -1.45 10.43 -1.83
CA THR A 34 -0.30 9.71 -2.38
C THR A 34 -0.34 8.25 -1.98
N PHE A 35 -0.23 7.37 -2.95
CA PHE A 35 -0.14 5.91 -2.78
C PHE A 35 1.31 5.49 -2.61
N ALA A 36 1.59 4.63 -1.63
CA ALA A 36 2.82 3.86 -1.65
C ALA A 36 2.63 2.60 -2.51
N TYR A 37 3.60 2.30 -3.36
CA TYR A 37 3.59 1.12 -4.20
C TYR A 37 4.97 0.44 -4.25
N THR A 38 4.98 -0.81 -4.65
CA THR A 38 6.19 -1.58 -4.96
C THR A 38 6.08 -2.20 -6.34
N LYS A 39 7.22 -2.48 -6.98
CA LYS A 39 7.28 -3.17 -8.26
C LYS A 39 7.48 -4.66 -8.03
N GLU A 40 6.46 -5.43 -8.34
CA GLU A 40 6.47 -6.88 -8.17
C GLU A 40 5.69 -7.58 -9.28
N GLU A 41 5.98 -8.86 -9.50
CA GLU A 41 5.14 -9.72 -10.35
C GLU A 41 3.87 -10.13 -9.58
N LEU A 42 2.82 -10.48 -10.33
CA LEU A 42 1.58 -10.96 -9.71
C LEU A 42 1.87 -12.21 -8.86
N PRO A 43 1.63 -12.16 -7.54
CA PRO A 43 1.80 -13.33 -6.68
C PRO A 43 0.94 -14.51 -7.16
N GLN A 44 1.50 -15.72 -7.16
CA GLN A 44 0.80 -16.92 -7.62
C GLN A 44 -0.56 -17.13 -6.93
N GLU A 45 -0.65 -16.76 -5.66
CA GLU A 45 -1.88 -16.87 -4.87
C GLU A 45 -3.00 -15.96 -5.36
N LEU A 46 -2.65 -14.85 -6.00
CA LEU A 46 -3.59 -13.91 -6.59
C LEU A 46 -3.91 -14.25 -8.05
N THR A 47 -3.17 -15.20 -8.65
CA THR A 47 -3.43 -15.65 -10.02
C THR A 47 -4.78 -16.34 -10.10
N GLY A 48 -5.62 -15.95 -11.05
CA GLY A 48 -6.97 -16.49 -11.23
C GLY A 48 -7.98 -16.02 -10.19
N ALA A 49 -7.59 -15.16 -9.26
CA ALA A 49 -8.49 -14.55 -8.30
C ALA A 49 -9.40 -13.50 -9.00
N LYS A 50 -10.39 -13.99 -9.74
CA LYS A 50 -11.45 -13.14 -10.30
C LYS A 50 -12.50 -12.75 -9.25
N ASP A 51 -12.41 -13.36 -8.08
CA ASP A 51 -13.41 -13.25 -7.03
C ASP A 51 -12.87 -12.42 -5.86
N ALA A 52 -13.65 -11.46 -5.40
CA ALA A 52 -13.36 -10.64 -4.23
C ALA A 52 -13.17 -11.46 -2.92
N SER A 53 -13.52 -12.74 -2.93
CA SER A 53 -13.32 -13.67 -1.81
C SER A 53 -11.84 -13.86 -1.43
N LYS A 54 -10.90 -13.59 -2.35
CA LYS A 54 -9.45 -13.67 -2.12
C LYS A 54 -8.81 -12.33 -1.71
N GLY A 55 -9.63 -11.33 -1.44
CA GLY A 55 -9.20 -9.96 -1.17
C GLY A 55 -9.04 -9.13 -2.45
N LEU A 56 -9.03 -7.82 -2.25
CA LEU A 56 -8.78 -6.87 -3.34
C LEU A 56 -7.30 -6.49 -3.32
N TYR A 57 -6.71 -6.42 -4.50
CA TYR A 57 -5.43 -5.77 -4.71
C TYR A 57 -5.55 -4.73 -5.82
N TYR A 58 -4.70 -3.74 -5.75
CA TYR A 58 -4.71 -2.62 -6.69
C TYR A 58 -3.36 -2.53 -7.38
N THR A 59 -3.38 -2.31 -8.68
CA THR A 59 -2.18 -1.97 -9.45
C THR A 59 -2.35 -0.60 -10.08
N LEU A 60 -1.24 0.15 -10.15
CA LEU A 60 -1.25 1.54 -10.57
C LEU A 60 -0.65 1.68 -11.96
N LYS A 61 -1.34 2.40 -12.84
CA LYS A 61 -0.74 2.94 -14.05
C LYS A 61 -0.22 4.34 -13.74
N LEU A 62 1.03 4.59 -14.06
CA LEU A 62 1.72 5.83 -13.70
C LEU A 62 2.20 6.58 -14.95
N ASP A 63 2.13 7.91 -14.87
CA ASP A 63 2.89 8.85 -15.69
C ASP A 63 3.85 9.64 -14.78
N GLY A 64 5.13 9.25 -14.80
CA GLY A 64 6.08 9.68 -13.78
C GLY A 64 5.61 9.23 -12.39
N ASP A 65 5.40 10.19 -11.49
CA ASP A 65 4.86 9.93 -10.15
C ASP A 65 3.34 10.14 -10.05
N LYS A 66 2.69 10.53 -11.14
CA LYS A 66 1.24 10.73 -11.17
C LYS A 66 0.53 9.41 -11.45
N VAL A 67 -0.54 9.13 -10.70
CA VAL A 67 -1.42 7.99 -10.97
C VAL A 67 -2.39 8.36 -12.09
N GLU A 68 -2.28 7.66 -13.23
CA GLU A 68 -3.20 7.80 -14.37
C GLU A 68 -4.42 6.89 -14.24
N ASP A 69 -4.21 5.69 -13.69
CA ASP A 69 -5.29 4.71 -13.53
C ASP A 69 -5.00 3.76 -12.38
N ILE A 70 -6.08 3.21 -11.81
CA ILE A 70 -6.04 2.23 -10.72
C ILE A 70 -6.83 1.01 -11.17
N TYR A 71 -6.17 -0.13 -11.29
CA TYR A 71 -6.79 -1.39 -11.67
C TYR A 71 -7.05 -2.27 -10.45
N ILE A 72 -8.23 -2.86 -10.40
CA ILE A 72 -8.65 -3.77 -9.34
C ILE A 72 -8.51 -5.20 -9.84
N ASN A 73 -7.74 -6.03 -9.12
CA ASN A 73 -7.55 -7.47 -9.41
C ASN A 73 -7.10 -7.73 -10.87
N LYS A 74 -6.25 -6.87 -11.43
CA LYS A 74 -5.76 -7.02 -12.80
C LYS A 74 -4.86 -8.24 -12.92
N GLN A 75 -5.24 -9.18 -13.78
CA GLN A 75 -4.49 -10.38 -14.10
C GLN A 75 -3.55 -10.11 -15.28
N GLU A 76 -2.39 -9.54 -15.02
CA GLU A 76 -1.37 -9.22 -16.02
C GLU A 76 -0.05 -9.91 -15.67
N GLN A 77 0.67 -10.38 -16.69
CA GLN A 77 2.00 -10.96 -16.51
C GLN A 77 3.07 -9.86 -16.47
N GLY A 78 4.17 -10.15 -15.77
CA GLY A 78 5.29 -9.24 -15.64
C GLY A 78 5.18 -8.31 -14.42
N VAL A 79 6.18 -7.46 -14.31
CA VAL A 79 6.30 -6.53 -13.17
C VAL A 79 5.24 -5.43 -13.28
N GLN A 80 4.49 -5.25 -12.22
CA GLN A 80 3.44 -4.24 -12.09
C GLN A 80 3.70 -3.36 -10.87
N ASN A 81 3.07 -2.19 -10.82
CA ASN A 81 3.12 -1.30 -9.67
C ASN A 81 2.01 -1.67 -8.69
N PHE A 82 2.30 -2.54 -7.74
CA PHE A 82 1.34 -2.98 -6.72
C PHE A 82 1.19 -1.95 -5.61
N SER A 83 -0.01 -1.51 -5.35
CA SER A 83 -0.32 -0.71 -4.16
C SER A 83 0.04 -1.50 -2.89
N MET A 84 0.69 -0.83 -1.97
CA MET A 84 0.95 -1.35 -0.64
C MET A 84 -0.24 -1.14 0.30
N ASN A 85 -1.33 -0.53 -0.18
CA ASN A 85 -2.45 -0.06 0.64
C ASN A 85 -1.98 0.82 1.82
N ILE A 86 -0.91 1.57 1.55
CA ILE A 86 -0.41 2.64 2.42
C ILE A 86 -0.63 3.95 1.67
N TYR A 87 -1.37 4.85 2.29
CA TYR A 87 -1.75 6.13 1.70
C TYR A 87 -1.46 7.26 2.66
N ILE A 88 -1.05 8.40 2.12
CA ILE A 88 -1.09 9.67 2.83
C ILE A 88 -2.04 10.62 2.10
N ALA A 89 -2.90 11.28 2.84
CA ALA A 89 -3.87 12.23 2.28
C ALA A 89 -3.91 13.52 3.10
N ASN A 90 -4.25 14.62 2.43
CA ASN A 90 -4.63 15.86 3.09
C ASN A 90 -5.90 15.60 3.92
N ARG A 91 -5.85 15.91 5.20
CA ARG A 91 -6.91 15.58 6.15
C ARG A 91 -8.24 16.28 5.82
N GLU A 92 -8.21 17.55 5.45
CA GLU A 92 -9.44 18.29 5.14
C GLU A 92 -10.06 17.74 3.86
N TRP A 93 -9.27 17.58 2.81
CA TRP A 93 -9.71 16.95 1.58
C TRP A 93 -10.32 15.55 1.82
N LEU A 94 -9.67 14.72 2.64
CA LEU A 94 -10.14 13.37 2.93
C LEU A 94 -11.51 13.38 3.64
N ILE A 95 -11.69 14.24 4.64
CA ILE A 95 -12.95 14.37 5.38
C ILE A 95 -14.08 14.82 4.46
N ASP A 96 -13.85 15.87 3.67
CA ASP A 96 -14.87 16.42 2.78
C ASP A 96 -15.24 15.42 1.70
N THR A 97 -14.25 14.74 1.13
CA THR A 97 -14.43 13.73 0.10
C THR A 97 -15.21 12.51 0.62
N ILE A 98 -14.85 11.99 1.81
CA ILE A 98 -15.56 10.85 2.42
C ILE A 98 -17.00 11.24 2.74
N ASN A 99 -17.22 12.40 3.34
CA ASN A 99 -18.58 12.85 3.69
C ASN A 99 -19.45 12.98 2.43
N ALA A 100 -18.94 13.60 1.37
CA ALA A 100 -19.67 13.74 0.12
C ALA A 100 -19.93 12.39 -0.58
N ALA A 101 -18.98 11.46 -0.50
CA ALA A 101 -19.10 10.14 -1.09
C ALA A 101 -20.06 9.23 -0.30
N PHE A 102 -20.01 9.29 1.04
CA PHE A 102 -20.90 8.52 1.90
C PHE A 102 -22.37 8.86 1.64
N MET A 103 -22.70 10.13 1.45
CA MET A 103 -24.07 10.57 1.10
C MET A 103 -24.56 9.99 -0.24
N ARG A 104 -23.64 9.53 -1.10
CA ARG A 104 -23.95 8.89 -2.41
C ARG A 104 -23.89 7.36 -2.35
N GLY A 105 -23.65 6.78 -1.18
CA GLY A 105 -23.57 5.33 -0.99
C GLY A 105 -22.23 4.70 -1.38
N ALA A 106 -21.15 5.49 -1.48
CA ALA A 106 -19.81 4.96 -1.74
C ALA A 106 -19.32 4.10 -0.58
N ILE A 107 -18.64 3.00 -0.91
CA ILE A 107 -18.15 2.01 0.07
C ILE A 107 -16.62 1.89 -0.01
N SER A 108 -16.01 2.06 -1.19
CA SER A 108 -14.57 1.91 -1.42
C SER A 108 -13.93 3.24 -1.79
N LEU A 109 -12.83 3.58 -1.13
CA LEU A 109 -12.04 4.75 -1.45
C LEU A 109 -11.53 4.68 -2.90
N GLU A 110 -10.97 3.55 -3.29
CA GLU A 110 -10.36 3.39 -4.62
C GLU A 110 -11.42 3.34 -5.71
N ARG A 111 -12.38 2.40 -5.59
CA ARG A 111 -13.35 2.13 -6.64
C ARG A 111 -14.38 3.23 -6.82
N ASP A 112 -14.91 3.74 -5.70
CA ASP A 112 -16.09 4.61 -5.74
C ASP A 112 -15.73 6.10 -5.66
N ILE A 113 -14.51 6.42 -5.20
CA ILE A 113 -14.06 7.81 -5.01
C ILE A 113 -12.90 8.15 -5.95
N LEU A 114 -11.79 7.39 -5.93
CA LEU A 114 -10.58 7.78 -6.66
C LEU A 114 -10.69 7.48 -8.15
N ILE A 115 -11.02 6.26 -8.55
CA ILE A 115 -11.09 5.86 -9.98
C ILE A 115 -11.99 6.79 -10.80
N PRO A 116 -13.20 7.16 -10.35
CA PRO A 116 -14.06 8.05 -11.11
C PRO A 116 -13.59 9.51 -11.19
N HIS A 117 -12.61 9.92 -10.39
CA HIS A 117 -12.18 11.31 -10.25
C HIS A 117 -10.65 11.49 -10.36
N LEU A 118 -9.94 10.56 -11.01
CA LEU A 118 -8.49 10.66 -11.24
C LEU A 118 -8.07 11.88 -12.07
N ASP A 119 -8.98 12.42 -12.87
CA ASP A 119 -8.80 13.65 -13.62
C ASP A 119 -8.95 14.91 -12.75
N THR A 120 -9.70 14.82 -11.67
CA THR A 120 -10.03 15.93 -10.77
C THR A 120 -9.09 16.01 -9.58
N TYR A 121 -8.78 14.83 -8.98
CA TYR A 121 -7.91 14.76 -7.82
C TYR A 121 -6.45 14.59 -8.22
N LYS A 122 -5.57 15.23 -7.45
CA LYS A 122 -4.13 15.08 -7.63
C LYS A 122 -3.65 13.83 -6.88
N VAL A 123 -3.71 12.70 -7.57
CA VAL A 123 -3.30 11.39 -7.05
C VAL A 123 -1.87 11.10 -7.46
N MET A 124 -0.97 10.96 -6.49
CA MET A 124 0.46 10.71 -6.72
C MET A 124 0.86 9.33 -6.20
N ALA A 125 2.03 8.87 -6.60
CA ALA A 125 2.58 7.58 -6.18
C ALA A 125 4.00 7.73 -5.64
N TYR A 126 4.34 6.94 -4.62
CA TYR A 126 5.65 6.83 -4.00
C TYR A 126 6.14 5.39 -4.09
N GLU A 127 7.29 5.18 -4.75
CA GLU A 127 7.90 3.86 -4.88
C GLU A 127 8.67 3.46 -3.62
N HIS A 128 8.25 2.37 -2.98
CA HIS A 128 9.05 1.68 -1.98
C HIS A 128 9.94 0.64 -2.66
N LYS A 129 11.25 0.69 -2.38
CA LYS A 129 12.25 -0.17 -3.05
C LYS A 129 12.81 -1.27 -2.15
N GLY A 130 12.38 -1.35 -0.90
CA GLY A 130 12.84 -2.35 0.06
C GLY A 130 12.03 -3.65 -0.01
N TYR A 131 12.43 -4.60 0.83
CA TYR A 131 11.70 -5.85 1.01
C TYR A 131 10.28 -5.60 1.51
N VAL A 132 9.33 -6.31 0.91
CA VAL A 132 7.91 -6.28 1.29
C VAL A 132 7.40 -7.70 1.43
N ALA A 133 6.98 -8.07 2.63
CA ALA A 133 6.24 -9.30 2.87
C ALA A 133 4.74 -9.00 2.82
N ARG A 134 4.04 -9.61 1.87
CA ARG A 134 2.58 -9.47 1.70
C ARG A 134 1.88 -10.73 2.19
N ILE A 135 1.10 -10.61 3.25
CA ILE A 135 0.39 -11.73 3.87
C ILE A 135 -1.05 -11.75 3.37
N THR A 136 -1.34 -12.66 2.45
CA THR A 136 -2.68 -12.83 1.86
C THR A 136 -3.41 -14.09 2.34
N GLY A 137 -2.69 -14.97 3.04
CA GLY A 137 -3.21 -16.21 3.57
C GLY A 137 -2.15 -17.01 4.31
N LEU A 138 -2.51 -18.22 4.76
CA LEU A 138 -1.61 -19.07 5.53
C LEU A 138 -0.36 -19.48 4.74
N LYS A 139 -0.52 -19.73 3.44
CA LYS A 139 0.61 -20.08 2.57
C LYS A 139 1.61 -18.93 2.45
N SER A 140 1.15 -17.71 2.13
CA SER A 140 2.04 -16.55 2.05
C SER A 140 2.69 -16.24 3.38
N TYR A 141 1.95 -16.40 4.50
CA TYR A 141 2.55 -16.28 5.84
C TYR A 141 3.71 -17.24 6.04
N PHE A 142 3.54 -18.52 5.69
CA PHE A 142 4.61 -19.52 5.77
C PHE A 142 5.78 -19.18 4.83
N ASP A 143 5.49 -18.87 3.57
CA ASP A 143 6.51 -18.58 2.56
C ASP A 143 7.35 -17.35 2.95
N GLU A 144 6.71 -16.30 3.47
CA GLU A 144 7.41 -15.10 3.93
C GLU A 144 8.27 -15.36 5.19
N ASN A 145 7.81 -16.20 6.11
CA ASN A 145 8.64 -16.63 7.24
C ASN A 145 9.88 -17.42 6.77
N MET A 146 9.71 -18.29 5.75
CA MET A 146 10.85 -19.02 5.18
C MET A 146 11.84 -18.09 4.46
N LYS A 147 11.35 -17.03 3.78
CA LYS A 147 12.22 -16.02 3.15
C LYS A 147 13.03 -15.22 4.17
N LEU A 148 12.53 -15.04 5.39
CA LEU A 148 13.26 -14.35 6.47
C LEU A 148 14.40 -15.19 7.07
N LEU A 149 14.56 -16.45 6.68
CA LEU A 149 15.76 -17.23 7.00
C LEU A 149 16.97 -16.80 6.12
N ASP A 150 16.75 -16.04 5.06
CA ASP A 150 17.81 -15.39 4.30
C ASP A 150 18.22 -14.09 5.00
N ASP A 151 19.50 -14.01 5.37
CA ASP A 151 20.07 -12.88 6.10
C ASP A 151 19.81 -11.53 5.41
N LYS A 152 19.84 -11.51 4.08
CA LYS A 152 19.59 -10.29 3.30
C LYS A 152 18.16 -9.75 3.51
N ASN A 153 17.17 -10.63 3.44
CA ASN A 153 15.76 -10.24 3.65
C ASN A 153 15.53 -9.79 5.10
N LEU A 154 16.17 -10.49 6.04
CA LEU A 154 16.14 -10.14 7.46
C LEU A 154 16.76 -8.76 7.70
N GLU A 155 17.93 -8.49 7.11
CA GLU A 155 18.59 -7.19 7.21
C GLU A 155 17.74 -6.08 6.59
N GLU A 156 17.18 -6.28 5.40
CA GLU A 156 16.32 -5.29 4.75
C GLU A 156 15.07 -4.95 5.59
N LEU A 157 14.52 -5.92 6.32
CA LEU A 157 13.33 -5.68 7.14
C LEU A 157 13.66 -5.00 8.49
N PHE A 158 14.80 -5.32 9.11
CA PHE A 158 15.09 -4.92 10.48
C PHE A 158 16.22 -3.89 10.64
N THR A 159 16.97 -3.57 9.57
CA THR A 159 18.02 -2.54 9.60
C THR A 159 17.53 -1.22 9.00
N GLY A 160 18.13 -0.13 9.44
CA GLY A 160 17.79 1.22 8.96
C GLY A 160 16.83 1.93 9.91
N ASN A 161 15.54 1.69 9.78
CA ASN A 161 14.56 2.19 10.74
C ASN A 161 14.26 1.09 11.76
N PRO A 162 14.58 1.27 13.05
CA PRO A 162 14.39 0.21 14.04
C PRO A 162 12.89 -0.09 14.21
N ILE A 163 12.55 -1.37 14.10
CA ILE A 163 11.22 -1.87 14.40
C ILE A 163 11.19 -2.26 15.87
N TYR A 164 10.38 -1.55 16.66
CA TYR A 164 10.22 -1.85 18.08
C TYR A 164 9.19 -2.95 18.27
N THR A 165 9.66 -4.14 18.59
CA THR A 165 8.81 -5.27 18.96
C THR A 165 8.95 -5.59 20.45
N LYS A 166 7.96 -6.28 21.01
CA LYS A 166 8.08 -6.78 22.38
C LYS A 166 9.19 -7.82 22.43
N ILE A 167 10.24 -7.55 23.21
CA ILE A 167 11.28 -8.54 23.51
C ILE A 167 10.61 -9.68 24.29
N ARG A 168 10.74 -10.90 23.80
CA ARG A 168 10.33 -12.13 24.49
C ARG A 168 11.58 -12.91 24.79
N ASP A 169 11.83 -13.14 26.09
CA ASP A 169 12.93 -13.98 26.55
C ASP A 169 12.51 -15.47 26.59
N ASP A 170 11.35 -15.80 26.08
CA ASP A 170 10.84 -17.17 26.03
C ASP A 170 11.53 -17.93 24.91
N ASN A 171 11.99 -19.15 25.22
CA ASN A 171 12.49 -20.04 24.18
C ASN A 171 11.37 -20.31 23.14
N PRO A 172 11.71 -20.39 21.84
CA PRO A 172 10.75 -20.81 20.83
C PRO A 172 10.27 -22.23 21.15
N THR A 173 8.96 -22.36 21.34
CA THR A 173 8.26 -23.64 21.60
C THR A 173 7.92 -24.30 20.29
#